data_35a90f1a333ba65274e36d70bc78dd45
#
_entry.id   35a90f1a333ba65274e36d70bc78dd45
#
_cell.length_a   1.000
_cell.length_b   1.000
_cell.length_c   1.000
_cell.angle_alpha   90.00
_cell.angle_beta   90.00
_cell.angle_gamma   90.00
#
_symmetry.space_group_name_H-M   'P 1'
#
loop_
_entity.id
_entity.type
_entity.pdbx_description
1 polymer ?
#
loop_
_entity_poly.entity_id
_entity_poly.type
_entity_poly.pdbx_seq_one_letter_code
_entity_poly.pdbx_strand_id
1 'polypeptide(L)'
;MKPVELRISGWGPYKELQTIDFTRMEERGLFLITGATGAGKTTIFDAIMYALYGCMSGEVREKGSVRSDFAKPDTPTFVELSMTHKGESYHIYRNPEYLRPRKRKGADGKELTKEKEKAILTLPDGSSVEGSSEVTA
;
A
#
# COMPACT_ATOMS: atom_id res chain seq x y z
N MET A 1 15.52 6.07 -8.78
CA MET A 1 14.46 6.01 -7.75
C MET A 1 14.94 5.15 -6.59
N LYS A 2 14.83 5.64 -5.38
CA LYS A 2 15.28 4.94 -4.16
C LYS A 2 14.14 4.94 -3.13
N PRO A 3 13.67 3.77 -2.67
CA PRO A 3 12.67 3.71 -1.61
C PRO A 3 13.28 4.18 -0.30
N VAL A 4 12.51 4.90 0.50
CA VAL A 4 12.90 5.43 1.81
C VAL A 4 12.13 4.70 2.91
N GLU A 5 10.81 4.62 2.79
CA GLU A 5 9.93 3.95 3.75
C GLU A 5 8.74 3.33 3.02
N LEU A 6 8.37 2.13 3.44
CA LEU A 6 7.15 1.45 3.00
C LEU A 6 6.29 1.16 4.22
N ARG A 7 5.03 1.58 4.18
CA ARG A 7 4.02 1.26 5.19
C ARG A 7 2.92 0.43 4.55
N ILE A 8 2.62 -0.71 5.16
CA ILE A 8 1.63 -1.68 4.68
C ILE A 8 0.65 -1.96 5.81
N SER A 9 -0.63 -1.88 5.56
CA SER A 9 -1.67 -2.19 6.54
C SER A 9 -2.76 -3.08 5.94
N GLY A 10 -3.15 -4.13 6.67
CA GLY A 10 -4.22 -5.03 6.27
C GLY A 10 -4.02 -5.66 4.88
N TRP A 11 -2.80 -6.01 4.52
CA TRP A 11 -2.37 -6.41 3.19
C TRP A 11 -1.68 -7.78 3.20
N GLY A 12 -2.18 -8.73 2.42
CA GLY A 12 -1.61 -10.07 2.34
C GLY A 12 -1.47 -10.73 3.71
N PRO A 13 -0.28 -11.19 4.12
CA PRO A 13 -0.04 -11.78 5.43
C PRO A 13 0.04 -10.74 6.56
N TYR A 14 0.12 -9.44 6.24
CA TYR A 14 0.25 -8.35 7.21
C TYR A 14 -1.12 -7.88 7.68
N LYS A 15 -1.59 -8.39 8.82
CA LYS A 15 -2.90 -8.05 9.40
C LYS A 15 -2.95 -6.65 10.01
N GLU A 16 -1.82 -6.12 10.43
CA GLU A 16 -1.67 -4.82 11.09
C GLU A 16 -0.69 -3.94 10.32
N LEU A 17 -0.58 -2.68 10.73
CA LEU A 17 0.39 -1.75 10.15
C LEU A 17 1.82 -2.25 10.35
N GLN A 18 2.55 -2.39 9.26
CA GLN A 18 3.98 -2.67 9.24
C GLN A 18 4.70 -1.50 8.57
N THR A 19 5.83 -1.11 9.14
CA THR A 19 6.68 -0.05 8.59
C THR A 19 8.06 -0.62 8.30
N ILE A 20 8.51 -0.48 7.06
CA ILE A 20 9.84 -0.90 6.61
C ILE A 20 10.64 0.36 6.30
N ASP A 21 11.70 0.57 7.07
CA ASP A 21 12.61 1.70 6.92
C ASP A 21 13.84 1.27 6.10
N PHE A 22 13.87 1.67 4.84
CA PHE A 22 14.98 1.38 3.93
C PHE A 22 16.22 2.25 4.16
N THR A 23 16.11 3.32 4.95
CA THR A 23 17.27 4.16 5.28
C THR A 23 18.30 3.45 6.15
N ARG A 24 17.89 2.41 6.85
CA ARG A 24 18.77 1.53 7.65
C ARG A 24 19.55 0.53 6.80
N MET A 25 19.21 0.40 5.54
CA MET A 25 19.90 -0.49 4.62
C MET A 25 21.05 0.28 3.98
N GLU A 26 22.19 -0.38 3.86
CA GLU A 26 23.48 0.24 3.50
C GLU A 26 23.41 1.15 2.27
N GLU A 27 24.26 2.16 2.25
CA GLU A 27 24.39 3.21 1.21
C GLU A 27 24.59 2.68 -0.22
N ARG A 28 24.94 1.40 -0.37
CA ARG A 28 25.23 0.75 -1.67
C ARG A 28 23.99 0.48 -2.53
N GLY A 29 22.78 0.71 -2.02
CA GLY A 29 21.54 0.53 -2.79
C GLY A 29 21.16 -0.92 -3.10
N LEU A 30 21.90 -1.89 -2.55
CA LEU A 30 21.62 -3.32 -2.65
C LEU A 30 21.30 -3.87 -1.27
N PHE A 31 20.16 -4.58 -1.16
CA PHE A 31 19.78 -5.29 0.06
C PHE A 31 19.13 -6.62 -0.30
N LEU A 32 19.20 -7.56 0.62
CA LEU A 32 18.62 -8.89 0.49
C LEU A 32 17.49 -9.07 1.48
N ILE A 33 16.32 -9.48 1.00
CA ILE A 33 15.18 -9.87 1.83
C ILE A 33 15.17 -11.39 1.92
N THR A 34 15.34 -11.92 3.13
CA THR A 34 15.35 -13.36 3.40
C THR A 34 14.25 -13.73 4.39
N GLY A 35 13.83 -14.96 4.35
CA GLY A 35 12.84 -15.50 5.27
C GLY A 35 12.25 -16.81 4.74
N ALA A 36 11.45 -17.48 5.57
CA ALA A 36 10.74 -18.69 5.19
C ALA A 36 9.72 -18.44 4.08
N THR A 37 9.38 -19.44 3.31
CA THR A 37 8.28 -19.39 2.34
C THR A 37 6.98 -19.00 3.06
N GLY A 38 6.24 -18.03 2.52
CA GLY A 38 5.01 -17.52 3.13
C GLY A 38 5.23 -16.43 4.20
N ALA A 39 6.46 -16.03 4.48
CA ALA A 39 6.77 -14.94 5.44
C ALA A 39 6.42 -13.53 4.92
N GLY A 40 5.96 -13.38 3.68
CA GLY A 40 5.55 -12.11 3.10
C GLY A 40 6.63 -11.38 2.31
N LYS A 41 7.71 -12.03 1.92
CA LYS A 41 8.81 -11.43 1.13
C LYS A 41 8.32 -10.88 -0.21
N THR A 42 7.59 -11.67 -0.98
CA THR A 42 7.01 -11.25 -2.27
C THR A 42 5.98 -10.15 -2.09
N THR A 43 5.26 -10.16 -0.97
CA THR A 43 4.26 -9.14 -0.64
C THR A 43 4.87 -7.75 -0.51
N ILE A 44 6.12 -7.63 -0.06
CA ILE A 44 6.83 -6.35 0.01
C ILE A 44 7.02 -5.76 -1.40
N PHE A 45 7.46 -6.58 -2.36
CA PHE A 45 7.58 -6.15 -3.77
C PHE A 45 6.24 -5.84 -4.40
N ASP A 46 5.23 -6.67 -4.15
CA ASP A 46 3.86 -6.43 -4.63
C ASP A 46 3.30 -5.11 -4.10
N ALA A 47 3.58 -4.78 -2.85
CA ALA A 47 3.17 -3.51 -2.24
C ALA A 47 3.86 -2.31 -2.91
N ILE A 48 5.15 -2.39 -3.20
CA ILE A 48 5.90 -1.35 -3.92
C ILE A 48 5.35 -1.20 -5.35
N MET A 49 5.14 -2.30 -6.06
CA MET A 49 4.57 -2.29 -7.42
C MET A 49 3.16 -1.70 -7.42
N TYR A 50 2.35 -2.07 -6.44
CA TYR A 50 1.01 -1.52 -6.30
C TYR A 50 1.03 -0.02 -5.99
N ALA A 51 1.90 0.45 -5.10
CA ALA A 51 2.04 1.87 -4.81
C ALA A 51 2.39 2.67 -6.07
N LEU A 52 3.35 2.19 -6.86
CA LEU A 52 3.82 2.88 -8.07
C LEU A 52 2.82 2.79 -9.23
N TYR A 53 2.30 1.61 -9.50
CA TYR A 53 1.59 1.32 -10.76
C TYR A 53 0.12 0.94 -10.58
N GLY A 54 -0.35 0.75 -9.35
CA GLY A 54 -1.72 0.30 -9.08
C GLY A 54 -2.00 -1.17 -9.45
N CYS A 55 -0.95 -1.94 -9.72
CA CYS A 55 -1.02 -3.37 -10.04
C CYS A 55 0.03 -4.15 -9.26
N MET A 56 -0.12 -5.46 -9.20
CA MET A 56 0.80 -6.36 -8.52
C MET A 56 1.59 -7.19 -9.53
N SER A 57 2.70 -7.78 -9.08
CA SER A 57 3.49 -8.72 -9.87
C SER A 57 2.72 -10.04 -10.00
N GLY A 58 2.10 -10.27 -11.14
CA GLY A 58 1.37 -11.50 -11.46
C GLY A 58 -0.07 -11.22 -11.91
N GLU A 59 -0.44 -11.80 -13.04
CA GLU A 59 -1.72 -11.55 -13.72
C GLU A 59 -2.97 -12.07 -12.97
N VAL A 60 -2.82 -12.72 -11.82
CA VAL A 60 -3.88 -13.56 -11.23
C VAL A 60 -4.49 -13.00 -9.96
N ARG A 61 -3.95 -11.92 -9.38
CA ARG A 61 -4.54 -11.35 -8.17
C ARG A 61 -5.46 -10.18 -8.50
N GLU A 62 -6.75 -10.43 -8.42
CA GLU A 62 -7.75 -9.36 -8.45
C GLU A 62 -7.48 -8.35 -7.31
N LYS A 63 -7.64 -7.06 -7.60
CA LYS A 63 -7.41 -5.96 -6.64
C LYS A 63 -8.16 -6.15 -5.30
N GLY A 64 -9.30 -6.85 -5.31
CA GLY A 64 -10.10 -7.16 -4.13
C GLY A 64 -9.53 -8.25 -3.23
N SER A 65 -8.59 -9.07 -3.72
CA SER A 65 -8.03 -10.21 -2.98
C SER A 65 -6.79 -9.88 -2.16
N VAL A 66 -6.35 -8.63 -2.15
CA VAL A 66 -5.11 -8.22 -1.46
C VAL A 66 -5.32 -7.91 0.02
N ARG A 67 -6.56 -7.61 0.42
CA ARG A 67 -6.87 -7.40 1.83
C ARG A 67 -6.54 -8.65 2.62
N SER A 68 -5.85 -8.48 3.75
CA SER A 68 -5.51 -9.59 4.64
C SER A 68 -6.76 -10.24 5.23
N ASP A 69 -6.89 -11.56 5.07
CA ASP A 69 -7.93 -12.35 5.71
C ASP A 69 -7.80 -12.38 7.24
N PHE A 70 -6.62 -12.05 7.76
CA PHE A 70 -6.30 -11.97 9.18
C PHE A 70 -6.53 -10.59 9.79
N ALA A 71 -6.81 -9.57 8.97
CA ALA A 71 -7.05 -8.21 9.44
C ALA A 71 -8.40 -8.10 10.13
N LYS A 72 -8.45 -7.35 11.24
CA LYS A 72 -9.72 -7.01 11.88
C LYS A 72 -10.59 -6.18 10.93
N PRO A 73 -11.94 -6.24 11.04
CA PRO A 73 -12.84 -5.50 10.15
C PRO A 73 -12.57 -4.00 10.09
N ASP A 74 -12.16 -3.39 11.20
CA ASP A 74 -11.85 -1.96 11.34
C ASP A 74 -10.43 -1.57 10.92
N THR A 75 -9.55 -2.55 10.67
CA THR A 75 -8.19 -2.29 10.20
C THR A 75 -8.22 -1.76 8.76
N PRO A 76 -7.65 -0.58 8.46
CA PRO A 76 -7.60 -0.09 7.10
C PRO A 76 -6.66 -0.91 6.24
N THR A 77 -6.95 -1.00 4.94
CA THR A 77 -6.09 -1.65 3.94
C THR A 77 -5.49 -0.58 3.04
N PHE A 78 -4.19 -0.39 3.14
CA PHE A 78 -3.47 0.59 2.32
C PHE A 78 -1.98 0.27 2.19
N VAL A 79 -1.35 0.91 1.24
CA VAL A 79 0.10 0.96 1.06
C VAL A 79 0.53 2.42 0.94
N GLU A 80 1.57 2.80 1.66
CA GLU A 80 2.25 4.09 1.51
C GLU A 80 3.72 3.84 1.17
N LEU A 81 4.22 4.56 0.20
CA LEU A 81 5.63 4.51 -0.22
C LEU A 81 6.21 5.92 -0.22
N SER A 82 7.23 6.13 0.59
CA SER A 82 8.08 7.31 0.49
C SER A 82 9.34 6.95 -0.30
N MET A 83 9.72 7.76 -1.25
CA MET A 83 10.86 7.54 -2.12
C MET A 83 11.57 8.83 -2.51
N THR A 84 12.81 8.71 -2.95
CA THR A 84 13.55 9.80 -3.58
C THR A 84 13.82 9.48 -5.04
N HIS A 85 13.74 10.49 -5.88
CA HIS A 85 14.09 10.41 -7.30
C HIS A 85 14.79 11.70 -7.71
N LYS A 86 15.99 11.61 -8.27
CA LYS A 86 16.82 12.77 -8.65
C LYS A 86 17.01 13.79 -7.51
N GLY A 87 17.15 13.30 -6.27
CA GLY A 87 17.34 14.14 -5.08
C GLY A 87 16.07 14.74 -4.50
N GLU A 88 14.91 14.51 -5.10
CA GLU A 88 13.60 15.02 -4.65
C GLU A 88 12.77 13.93 -3.98
N SER A 89 11.96 14.31 -2.99
CA SER A 89 11.14 13.39 -2.20
C SER A 89 9.72 13.33 -2.73
N TYR A 90 9.20 12.11 -2.84
CA TYR A 90 7.83 11.80 -3.25
C TYR A 90 7.19 10.89 -2.22
N HIS A 91 5.88 11.03 -2.03
CA HIS A 91 5.08 10.16 -1.17
C HIS A 91 3.85 9.69 -1.92
N ILE A 92 3.61 8.38 -1.94
CA ILE A 92 2.45 7.77 -2.59
C ILE A 92 1.63 7.04 -1.54
N TYR A 93 0.33 7.31 -1.53
CA TYR A 93 -0.67 6.55 -0.80
C TYR A 93 -1.60 5.87 -1.78
N ARG A 94 -1.86 4.56 -1.59
CA ARG A 94 -2.91 3.83 -2.32
C ARG A 94 -3.66 2.90 -1.40
N ASN A 95 -4.97 2.80 -1.60
CA ASN A 95 -5.78 1.72 -1.09
C ASN A 95 -6.61 1.09 -2.21
N PRO A 96 -6.82 -0.24 -2.20
CA PRO A 96 -7.79 -0.90 -3.05
C PRO A 96 -9.22 -0.62 -2.54
N GLU A 97 -10.22 -1.00 -3.31
CA GLU A 97 -11.59 -1.08 -2.78
C GLU A 97 -11.68 -2.23 -1.77
N TYR A 98 -12.25 -1.98 -0.59
CA TYR A 98 -12.49 -2.99 0.44
C TYR A 98 -13.68 -2.66 1.32
N LEU A 99 -14.21 -3.65 2.04
CA LEU A 99 -15.31 -3.45 2.98
C LEU A 99 -14.76 -3.02 4.35
N ARG A 100 -15.42 -2.04 4.96
CA ARG A 100 -15.13 -1.58 6.32
C ARG A 100 -16.42 -1.39 7.13
N PRO A 101 -16.35 -1.40 8.46
CA PRO A 101 -17.50 -1.07 9.31
C PRO A 101 -17.99 0.36 9.04
N ARG A 102 -19.30 0.54 9.10
CA ARG A 102 -19.89 1.88 9.05
C ARG A 102 -19.66 2.62 10.36
N LYS A 103 -19.39 3.91 10.28
CA LYS A 103 -19.28 4.78 11.47
C LYS A 103 -20.65 5.04 12.11
N ARG A 104 -21.74 4.95 11.33
CA ARG A 104 -23.13 5.09 11.77
C ARG A 104 -23.97 4.02 11.12
N LYS A 105 -24.93 3.44 11.86
CA LYS A 105 -25.90 2.52 11.29
C LYS A 105 -26.72 3.25 10.22
N GLY A 106 -26.71 2.73 9.00
CA GLY A 106 -27.54 3.24 7.92
C GLY A 106 -29.00 2.80 8.10
N ALA A 107 -29.94 3.52 7.45
CA ALA A 107 -31.35 3.18 7.43
C ALA A 107 -31.65 1.78 6.84
N ASP A 108 -30.72 1.21 6.08
CA ASP A 108 -30.81 -0.12 5.46
C ASP A 108 -30.34 -1.27 6.38
N GLY A 109 -29.90 -0.98 7.62
CA GLY A 109 -29.44 -1.96 8.60
C GLY A 109 -28.08 -2.62 8.27
N LYS A 110 -27.43 -2.21 7.20
CA LYS A 110 -26.10 -2.76 6.82
C LYS A 110 -25.00 -2.25 7.74
N GLU A 111 -24.20 -3.17 8.26
CA GLU A 111 -23.07 -2.84 9.16
C GLU A 111 -21.79 -2.49 8.40
N LEU A 112 -21.66 -2.93 7.14
CA LEU A 112 -20.48 -2.72 6.31
C LEU A 112 -20.75 -1.72 5.18
N THR A 113 -19.71 -1.00 4.80
CA THR A 113 -19.71 -0.11 3.63
C THR A 113 -18.41 -0.32 2.84
N LYS A 114 -18.46 0.02 1.56
CA LYS A 114 -17.27 -0.02 0.71
C LYS A 114 -16.40 1.22 0.92
N GLU A 115 -15.13 1.01 1.19
CA GLU A 115 -14.10 2.04 1.00
C GLU A 115 -13.67 2.01 -0.46
N LYS A 116 -13.78 3.14 -1.14
CA LYS A 116 -13.42 3.22 -2.56
C LYS A 116 -11.90 3.19 -2.75
N GLU A 117 -11.47 2.67 -3.90
CA GLU A 117 -10.08 2.77 -4.34
C GLU A 117 -9.64 4.25 -4.35
N LYS A 118 -8.44 4.51 -3.82
CA LYS A 118 -7.85 5.84 -3.77
C LYS A 118 -6.36 5.77 -4.08
N ALA A 119 -5.88 6.80 -4.78
CA ALA A 119 -4.45 6.99 -5.03
C ALA A 119 -4.12 8.47 -4.90
N ILE A 120 -3.07 8.79 -4.14
CA ILE A 120 -2.58 10.15 -3.94
C ILE A 120 -1.06 10.13 -4.06
N LEU A 121 -0.53 10.99 -4.93
CA LEU A 121 0.90 11.28 -5.02
C LEU A 121 1.15 12.69 -4.48
N THR A 122 1.98 12.80 -3.46
CA THR A 122 2.49 14.08 -2.96
C THR A 122 3.82 14.37 -3.62
N LEU A 123 3.90 15.53 -4.28
CA LEU A 123 5.08 16.03 -4.99
C LEU A 123 6.06 16.75 -4.04
N PRO A 124 7.32 16.96 -4.45
CA PRO A 124 8.33 17.62 -3.62
C PRO A 124 7.95 19.04 -3.16
N ASP A 125 7.13 19.76 -3.90
CA ASP A 125 6.62 21.08 -3.56
C ASP A 125 5.46 21.08 -2.56
N GLY A 126 5.01 19.88 -2.14
CA GLY A 126 3.88 19.68 -1.23
C GLY A 126 2.52 19.62 -1.92
N SER A 127 2.44 19.85 -3.22
CA SER A 127 1.20 19.65 -3.99
C SER A 127 0.88 18.17 -4.14
N SER A 128 -0.37 17.84 -4.42
CA SER A 128 -0.80 16.44 -4.59
C SER A 128 -1.56 16.23 -5.89
N VAL A 129 -1.40 15.02 -6.43
CA VAL A 129 -2.15 14.51 -7.57
C VAL A 129 -3.01 13.35 -7.08
N GLU A 130 -4.29 13.36 -7.38
CA GLU A 130 -5.23 12.32 -7.01
C GLU A 130 -5.77 11.59 -8.24
N GLY A 131 -6.06 10.31 -8.07
CA GLY A 131 -6.57 9.45 -9.13
C GLY A 131 -5.58 8.36 -9.54
N SER A 132 -6.11 7.16 -9.81
CA SER A 132 -5.26 5.99 -10.07
C SER A 132 -4.45 6.13 -11.35
N SER A 133 -5.04 6.70 -12.40
CA SER A 133 -4.38 6.94 -13.70
C SER A 133 -3.33 8.03 -13.62
N GLU A 134 -3.67 9.14 -12.97
CA GLU A 134 -2.83 10.32 -12.82
C GLU A 134 -1.59 10.03 -11.97
N VAL A 135 -1.75 9.27 -10.90
CA VAL A 135 -0.63 8.87 -10.02
C VAL A 135 0.30 7.88 -10.72
N THR A 136 -0.22 7.04 -11.61
CA THR A 136 0.59 6.06 -12.37
C THR A 136 1.37 6.71 -13.51
N ALA A 137 0.83 7.76 -14.06
CA ALA A 137 1.52 8.51 -15.12
C ALA A 137 2.78 9.21 -14.57
#